data_3dbed6a3b5a048c14d9ba5844bccfb6c
#
_entry.id   3dbed6a3b5a048c14d9ba5844bccfb6c
#
_cell.length_a   1.000
_cell.length_b   1.000
_cell.length_c   1.000
_cell.angle_alpha   90.00
_cell.angle_beta   90.00
_cell.angle_gamma   90.00
#
_symmetry.space_group_name_H-M   'P 1'
#
loop_
_entity.id
_entity.type
_entity.pdbx_description
1 polymer ?
#
loop_
_entity_poly.entity_id
_entity_poly.type
_entity_poly.pdbx_seq_one_letter_code
_entity_poly.pdbx_strand_id
1 'polypeptide(L)'
;MNPVRFAFLRRSLTTRLIVALTRMFDGLGSWHRPDAQRFAAQAVPMVDGAQAALANLTSNYVAAVASEALGRPVAPPPIPQTARARLRLVDPAEVYQRPFVEAYTALRDGDQLDKALGKARLRLREVAEGDMQLAYTHSAQAAMQGLPQQQRPTGWRRVLTGAENCAMCTIAATQRYHVADLSPLHPGCDCQVMPIYGPIHDRVIEPQLLEQVHAAVKDLTGTVDRGGRAVDYRHIMTQIVHHHGELGAVLARPGDHFTGPLAIPSAA
;
A
#
# COMPACT_ATOMS: atom_id res chain seq x y z
N MET A 1 18.15 7.10 4.39
CA MET A 1 17.42 5.79 4.52
C MET A 1 16.93 5.41 3.14
N ASN A 2 17.32 4.24 2.61
CA ASN A 2 16.89 3.82 1.28
C ASN A 2 15.44 3.29 1.27
N PRO A 3 14.77 3.22 0.09
CA PRO A 3 13.38 2.79 -0.03
C PRO A 3 13.11 1.37 0.50
N VAL A 4 14.03 0.42 0.31
CA VAL A 4 13.88 -0.98 0.74
C VAL A 4 13.84 -1.08 2.27
N ARG A 5 14.76 -0.39 2.96
CA ARG A 5 14.76 -0.35 4.43
C ARG A 5 13.52 0.33 4.98
N PHE A 6 13.07 1.40 4.35
CA PHE A 6 11.84 2.07 4.73
C PHE A 6 10.62 1.13 4.57
N ALA A 7 10.53 0.43 3.43
CA ALA A 7 9.48 -0.55 3.17
C ALA A 7 9.43 -1.66 4.24
N PHE A 8 10.59 -2.19 4.62
CA PHE A 8 10.69 -3.19 5.68
C PHE A 8 10.15 -2.67 7.02
N LEU A 9 10.57 -1.47 7.42
CA LEU A 9 10.12 -0.86 8.68
C LEU A 9 8.62 -0.56 8.66
N ARG A 10 8.09 -0.04 7.54
CA ARG A 10 6.66 0.20 7.34
C ARG A 10 5.85 -1.10 7.48
N ARG A 11 6.25 -2.16 6.77
CA ARG A 11 5.61 -3.47 6.87
C ARG A 11 5.66 -4.02 8.28
N SER A 12 6.81 -3.91 8.96
CA SER A 12 6.95 -4.35 10.34
C SER A 12 5.98 -3.65 11.29
N LEU A 13 5.78 -2.34 11.16
CA LEU A 13 4.80 -1.59 11.96
C LEU A 13 3.37 -2.08 11.67
N THR A 14 2.99 -2.21 10.41
CA THR A 14 1.66 -2.68 10.01
C THR A 14 1.39 -4.10 10.51
N THR A 15 2.35 -5.02 10.35
CA THR A 15 2.21 -6.40 10.81
C THR A 15 2.05 -6.47 12.33
N ARG A 16 2.83 -5.71 13.09
CA ARG A 16 2.70 -5.67 14.56
C ARG A 16 1.33 -5.17 15.00
N LEU A 17 0.80 -4.13 14.35
CA LEU A 17 -0.55 -3.64 14.61
C LEU A 17 -1.59 -4.74 14.33
N ILE A 18 -1.54 -5.38 13.16
CA ILE A 18 -2.49 -6.42 12.77
C ILE A 18 -2.45 -7.59 13.75
N VAL A 19 -1.25 -8.06 14.13
CA VAL A 19 -1.09 -9.14 15.11
C VAL A 19 -1.70 -8.76 16.46
N ALA A 20 -1.48 -7.53 16.93
CA ALA A 20 -2.03 -7.06 18.20
C ALA A 20 -3.56 -6.97 18.15
N LEU A 21 -4.13 -6.41 17.07
CA LEU A 21 -5.57 -6.31 16.87
C LEU A 21 -6.23 -7.70 16.75
N THR A 22 -5.60 -8.62 16.02
CA THR A 22 -6.11 -10.00 15.87
C THR A 22 -6.11 -10.73 17.20
N ARG A 23 -5.03 -10.65 17.98
CA ARG A 23 -4.97 -11.25 19.32
C ARG A 23 -6.04 -10.69 20.25
N MET A 24 -6.28 -9.38 20.19
CA MET A 24 -7.32 -8.72 20.98
C MET A 24 -8.70 -9.19 20.55
N PHE A 25 -8.97 -9.33 19.24
CA PHE A 25 -10.22 -9.84 18.69
C PHE A 25 -10.45 -11.30 19.12
N ASP A 26 -9.44 -12.16 19.01
CA ASP A 26 -9.53 -13.59 19.37
C ASP A 26 -9.70 -13.79 20.87
N GLY A 27 -9.21 -12.88 21.70
CA GLY A 27 -9.33 -12.93 23.15
C GLY A 27 -10.67 -12.49 23.71
N LEU A 28 -11.64 -12.06 22.86
CA LEU A 28 -12.93 -11.54 23.35
C LEU A 28 -13.82 -12.62 23.99
N GLY A 29 -13.74 -13.86 23.55
CA GLY A 29 -14.60 -14.96 24.01
C GLY A 29 -16.07 -14.87 23.58
N SER A 30 -16.53 -13.70 23.17
CA SER A 30 -17.84 -13.47 22.56
C SER A 30 -17.77 -12.29 21.57
N TRP A 31 -18.74 -12.21 20.65
CA TRP A 31 -18.71 -11.24 19.54
C TRP A 31 -20.02 -10.43 19.43
N HIS A 32 -20.67 -10.20 20.56
CA HIS A 32 -21.90 -9.40 20.63
C HIS A 32 -21.61 -7.89 20.55
N ARG A 33 -22.66 -7.11 20.39
CA ARG A 33 -22.54 -5.65 20.25
C ARG A 33 -21.70 -4.96 21.34
N PRO A 34 -21.82 -5.31 22.65
CA PRO A 34 -20.97 -4.72 23.68
C PRO A 34 -19.49 -5.05 23.48
N ASP A 35 -19.17 -6.26 22.96
CA ASP A 35 -17.79 -6.66 22.70
C ASP A 35 -17.21 -5.90 21.52
N ALA A 36 -18.01 -5.70 20.47
CA ALA A 36 -17.62 -4.88 19.30
C ALA A 36 -17.31 -3.44 19.72
N GLN A 37 -18.14 -2.85 20.59
CA GLN A 37 -17.89 -1.49 21.12
C GLN A 37 -16.64 -1.43 21.98
N ARG A 38 -16.44 -2.40 22.87
CA ARG A 38 -15.24 -2.50 23.72
C ARG A 38 -13.97 -2.70 22.91
N PHE A 39 -14.04 -3.59 21.89
CA PHE A 39 -12.95 -3.80 20.95
C PHE A 39 -12.58 -2.50 20.22
N ALA A 40 -13.56 -1.82 19.63
CA ALA A 40 -13.32 -0.57 18.90
C ALA A 40 -12.71 0.51 19.80
N ALA A 41 -13.19 0.64 21.06
CA ALA A 41 -12.63 1.60 22.02
C ALA A 41 -11.15 1.35 22.34
N GLN A 42 -10.70 0.09 22.29
CA GLN A 42 -9.29 -0.27 22.50
C GLN A 42 -8.48 -0.23 21.19
N ALA A 43 -9.07 -0.61 20.06
CA ALA A 43 -8.42 -0.67 18.77
C ALA A 43 -8.04 0.74 18.25
N VAL A 44 -8.95 1.71 18.36
CA VAL A 44 -8.74 3.06 17.82
C VAL A 44 -7.46 3.72 18.36
N PRO A 45 -7.21 3.81 19.68
CA PRO A 45 -5.96 4.41 20.16
C PRO A 45 -4.71 3.63 19.76
N MET A 46 -4.77 2.31 19.59
CA MET A 46 -3.66 1.51 19.08
C MET A 46 -3.33 1.87 17.63
N VAL A 47 -4.36 2.04 16.81
CA VAL A 47 -4.22 2.44 15.40
C VAL A 47 -3.66 3.86 15.29
N ASP A 48 -4.19 4.79 16.06
CA ASP A 48 -3.70 6.18 16.11
C ASP A 48 -2.20 6.23 16.50
N GLY A 49 -1.80 5.42 17.46
CA GLY A 49 -0.40 5.28 17.86
C GLY A 49 0.49 4.71 16.74
N ALA A 50 0.02 3.69 16.05
CA ALA A 50 0.74 3.09 14.92
C ALA A 50 0.84 4.06 13.72
N GLN A 51 -0.22 4.80 13.43
CA GLN A 51 -0.23 5.84 12.39
C GLN A 51 0.73 6.98 12.73
N ALA A 52 0.81 7.40 13.99
CA ALA A 52 1.75 8.41 14.44
C ALA A 52 3.21 7.94 14.30
N ALA A 53 3.50 6.70 14.67
CA ALA A 53 4.83 6.09 14.48
C ALA A 53 5.20 6.01 12.99
N LEU A 54 4.25 5.62 12.14
CA LEU A 54 4.44 5.57 10.69
C LEU A 54 4.66 6.96 10.10
N ALA A 55 3.94 7.97 10.54
CA ALA A 55 4.12 9.36 10.09
C ALA A 55 5.53 9.88 10.41
N ASN A 56 6.03 9.62 11.62
CA ASN A 56 7.40 9.97 12.00
C ASN A 56 8.44 9.23 11.15
N LEU A 57 8.25 7.92 10.93
CA LEU A 57 9.12 7.13 10.05
C LEU A 57 9.13 7.68 8.62
N THR A 58 7.96 8.07 8.11
CA THR A 58 7.80 8.63 6.76
C THR A 58 8.49 9.99 6.63
N SER A 59 8.35 10.86 7.61
CA SER A 59 9.04 12.16 7.66
C SER A 59 10.56 11.99 7.64
N ASN A 60 11.09 11.09 8.46
CA ASN A 60 12.52 10.76 8.48
C ASN A 60 13.00 10.19 7.13
N TYR A 61 12.19 9.37 6.48
CA TYR A 61 12.51 8.83 5.17
C TYR A 61 12.58 9.94 4.10
N VAL A 62 11.58 10.81 4.03
CA VAL A 62 11.54 11.94 3.09
C VAL A 62 12.74 12.87 3.30
N ALA A 63 13.06 13.20 4.55
CA ALA A 63 14.23 14.01 4.89
C ALA A 63 15.56 13.35 4.49
N ALA A 64 15.67 12.03 4.68
CA ALA A 64 16.87 11.30 4.26
C ALA A 64 17.06 11.29 2.74
N VAL A 65 15.98 11.11 1.97
CA VAL A 65 16.02 11.20 0.49
C VAL A 65 16.37 12.61 0.04
N ALA A 66 15.78 13.63 0.70
CA ALA A 66 16.10 15.03 0.43
C ALA A 66 17.58 15.35 0.73
N SER A 67 18.11 14.85 1.84
CA SER A 67 19.50 15.05 2.23
C SER A 67 20.49 14.47 1.21
N GLU A 68 20.19 13.27 0.72
CA GLU A 68 20.98 12.59 -0.31
C GLU A 68 20.93 13.37 -1.64
N ALA A 69 19.73 13.78 -2.07
CA ALA A 69 19.56 14.49 -3.35
C ALA A 69 20.18 15.90 -3.34
N LEU A 70 20.18 16.59 -2.20
CA LEU A 70 20.67 17.95 -2.06
C LEU A 70 22.12 18.04 -1.57
N GLY A 71 22.75 16.92 -1.23
CA GLY A 71 24.12 16.86 -0.72
C GLY A 71 24.34 17.55 0.63
N ARG A 72 23.28 17.78 1.41
CA ARG A 72 23.32 18.45 2.73
C ARG A 72 22.23 17.92 3.66
N PRO A 73 22.45 17.99 4.98
CA PRO A 73 21.45 17.57 5.95
C PRO A 73 20.11 18.32 5.80
N VAL A 74 19.01 17.58 5.82
CA VAL A 74 17.62 18.09 5.82
C VAL A 74 16.92 17.56 7.05
N ALA A 75 16.36 18.48 7.85
CA ALA A 75 15.59 18.11 9.05
C ALA A 75 14.24 17.49 8.65
N PRO A 76 13.80 16.42 9.35
CA PRO A 76 12.47 15.87 9.16
C PRO A 76 11.38 16.91 9.44
N PRO A 77 10.47 17.21 8.49
CA PRO A 77 9.39 18.15 8.73
C PRO A 77 8.35 17.54 9.69
N PRO A 78 7.69 18.35 10.53
CA PRO A 78 6.62 17.88 11.39
C PRO A 78 5.41 17.44 10.53
N ILE A 79 4.80 16.32 10.91
CA ILE A 79 3.58 15.84 10.25
C ILE A 79 2.36 16.26 11.08
N PRO A 80 1.44 17.07 10.53
CA PRO A 80 0.23 17.47 11.24
C PRO A 80 -0.66 16.26 11.56
N GLN A 81 -1.42 16.32 12.64
CA GLN A 81 -2.31 15.24 13.04
C GLN A 81 -3.34 14.91 11.95
N THR A 82 -3.83 15.90 11.23
CA THR A 82 -4.77 15.73 10.12
C THR A 82 -4.24 14.90 8.96
N ALA A 83 -2.92 14.77 8.83
CA ALA A 83 -2.28 13.95 7.80
C ALA A 83 -1.92 12.53 8.29
N ARG A 84 -2.23 12.18 9.55
CA ARG A 84 -1.83 10.89 10.14
C ARG A 84 -2.92 10.17 10.93
N ALA A 85 -4.05 10.82 11.22
CA ALA A 85 -5.14 10.24 11.98
C ALA A 85 -6.49 10.72 11.44
N ARG A 86 -7.55 9.94 11.66
CA ARG A 86 -8.93 10.24 11.23
C ARG A 86 -9.04 10.52 9.72
N LEU A 87 -8.33 9.70 8.92
CA LEU A 87 -8.24 9.88 7.47
C LEU A 87 -9.47 9.37 6.72
N ARG A 88 -10.39 8.72 7.39
CA ARG A 88 -11.69 8.32 6.87
C ARG A 88 -12.76 9.34 7.25
N LEU A 89 -13.77 9.49 6.39
CA LEU A 89 -14.95 10.33 6.67
C LEU A 89 -15.95 9.67 7.66
N VAL A 90 -15.65 8.45 8.08
CA VAL A 90 -16.46 7.64 9.02
C VAL A 90 -15.73 7.57 10.35
N ASP A 91 -16.49 7.53 11.45
CA ASP A 91 -15.95 7.36 12.79
C ASP A 91 -15.06 6.11 12.86
N PRO A 92 -13.79 6.21 13.31
CA PRO A 92 -12.91 5.06 13.46
C PRO A 92 -13.50 3.95 14.32
N ALA A 93 -14.26 4.28 15.37
CA ALA A 93 -14.93 3.27 16.20
C ALA A 93 -15.96 2.46 15.40
N GLU A 94 -16.69 3.08 14.49
CA GLU A 94 -17.60 2.36 13.59
C GLU A 94 -16.83 1.46 12.61
N VAL A 95 -15.70 1.95 12.08
CA VAL A 95 -14.86 1.18 11.15
C VAL A 95 -14.34 -0.09 11.80
N TYR A 96 -13.88 -0.02 13.07
CA TYR A 96 -13.37 -1.18 13.81
C TYR A 96 -14.46 -2.11 14.38
N GLN A 97 -15.74 -1.78 14.22
CA GLN A 97 -16.85 -2.71 14.44
C GLN A 97 -17.21 -3.54 13.19
N ARG A 98 -16.75 -3.16 11.99
CA ARG A 98 -17.06 -3.87 10.72
C ARG A 98 -16.66 -5.34 10.70
N PRO A 99 -15.57 -5.81 11.34
CA PRO A 99 -15.27 -7.23 11.45
C PRO A 99 -16.39 -8.04 12.12
N PHE A 100 -17.06 -7.46 13.11
CA PHE A 100 -18.20 -8.11 13.77
C PHE A 100 -19.42 -8.21 12.84
N VAL A 101 -19.68 -7.14 12.07
CA VAL A 101 -20.73 -7.15 11.04
C VAL A 101 -20.45 -8.24 10.00
N GLU A 102 -19.18 -8.38 9.58
CA GLU A 102 -18.76 -9.45 8.65
C GLU A 102 -19.03 -10.84 9.22
N ALA A 103 -18.69 -11.08 10.50
CA ALA A 103 -18.97 -12.36 11.16
C ALA A 103 -20.46 -12.68 11.15
N TYR A 104 -21.31 -11.72 11.55
CA TYR A 104 -22.76 -11.93 11.57
C TYR A 104 -23.38 -12.11 10.18
N THR A 105 -22.84 -11.41 9.18
CA THR A 105 -23.25 -11.59 7.78
C THR A 105 -22.93 -13.01 7.31
N ALA A 106 -21.74 -13.50 7.58
CA ALA A 106 -21.31 -14.85 7.22
C ALA A 106 -22.14 -15.94 7.93
N LEU A 107 -22.46 -15.75 9.22
CA LEU A 107 -23.34 -16.66 9.98
C LEU A 107 -24.76 -16.68 9.41
N ARG A 108 -25.32 -15.52 9.07
CA ARG A 108 -26.66 -15.43 8.41
C ARG A 108 -26.67 -16.19 7.08
N ASP A 109 -25.55 -16.14 6.34
CA ASP A 109 -25.43 -16.79 5.05
C ASP A 109 -25.10 -18.30 5.16
N GLY A 110 -25.08 -18.86 6.39
CA GLY A 110 -24.95 -20.28 6.68
C GLY A 110 -23.52 -20.77 6.96
N ASP A 111 -22.57 -19.87 7.08
CA ASP A 111 -21.21 -20.27 7.47
C ASP A 111 -21.15 -20.77 8.93
N GLN A 112 -20.28 -21.76 9.18
CA GLN A 112 -19.96 -22.16 10.55
C GLN A 112 -19.16 -21.06 11.26
N LEU A 113 -19.22 -21.04 12.60
CA LEU A 113 -18.61 -19.97 13.42
C LEU A 113 -17.13 -19.73 13.10
N ASP A 114 -16.32 -20.78 13.03
CA ASP A 114 -14.90 -20.65 12.76
C ASP A 114 -14.61 -19.98 11.40
N LYS A 115 -15.41 -20.31 10.38
CA LYS A 115 -15.32 -19.72 9.06
C LYS A 115 -15.77 -18.25 9.08
N ALA A 116 -16.84 -17.94 9.78
CA ALA A 116 -17.32 -16.58 9.96
C ALA A 116 -16.28 -15.69 10.68
N LEU A 117 -15.66 -16.21 11.74
CA LEU A 117 -14.57 -15.52 12.44
C LEU A 117 -13.31 -15.39 11.57
N GLY A 118 -13.03 -16.36 10.71
CA GLY A 118 -11.98 -16.25 9.70
C GLY A 118 -12.19 -15.06 8.75
N LYS A 119 -13.42 -14.88 8.25
CA LYS A 119 -13.80 -13.71 7.44
C LYS A 119 -13.69 -12.39 8.22
N ALA A 120 -14.11 -12.39 9.47
CA ALA A 120 -13.97 -11.23 10.36
C ALA A 120 -12.49 -10.82 10.56
N ARG A 121 -11.59 -11.78 10.79
CA ARG A 121 -10.15 -11.53 10.89
C ARG A 121 -9.57 -10.96 9.60
N LEU A 122 -9.98 -11.50 8.45
CA LEU A 122 -9.59 -10.95 7.15
C LEU A 122 -10.05 -9.50 7.00
N ARG A 123 -11.31 -9.23 7.35
CA ARG A 123 -11.85 -7.86 7.33
C ARG A 123 -11.11 -6.91 8.26
N LEU A 124 -10.76 -7.36 9.47
CA LEU A 124 -9.96 -6.59 10.42
C LEU A 124 -8.59 -6.22 9.85
N ARG A 125 -7.93 -7.18 9.22
CA ARG A 125 -6.66 -6.99 8.55
C ARG A 125 -6.78 -5.96 7.42
N GLU A 126 -7.74 -6.08 6.52
CA GLU A 126 -7.97 -5.14 5.42
C GLU A 126 -8.21 -3.71 5.90
N VAL A 127 -8.99 -3.56 6.98
CA VAL A 127 -9.25 -2.25 7.59
C VAL A 127 -7.96 -1.64 8.11
N ALA A 128 -7.17 -2.40 8.88
CA ALA A 128 -5.92 -1.93 9.46
C ALA A 128 -4.87 -1.61 8.37
N GLU A 129 -4.72 -2.46 7.35
CA GLU A 129 -3.84 -2.21 6.21
C GLU A 129 -4.24 -0.94 5.46
N GLY A 130 -5.55 -0.74 5.25
CA GLY A 130 -6.08 0.46 4.62
C GLY A 130 -5.78 1.73 5.41
N ASP A 131 -5.93 1.69 6.73
CA ASP A 131 -5.65 2.83 7.61
C ASP A 131 -4.16 3.17 7.63
N MET A 132 -3.29 2.16 7.69
CA MET A 132 -1.85 2.35 7.62
C MET A 132 -1.42 2.89 6.25
N GLN A 133 -2.05 2.43 5.17
CA GLN A 133 -1.77 2.92 3.83
C GLN A 133 -2.19 4.39 3.65
N LEU A 134 -3.36 4.76 4.15
CA LEU A 134 -3.82 6.15 4.15
C LEU A 134 -2.85 7.04 4.96
N ALA A 135 -2.52 6.65 6.19
CA ALA A 135 -1.58 7.39 7.03
C ALA A 135 -0.21 7.58 6.36
N TYR A 136 0.31 6.52 5.73
CA TYR A 136 1.54 6.60 4.96
C TYR A 136 1.45 7.61 3.82
N THR A 137 0.41 7.52 2.99
CA THR A 137 0.25 8.35 1.80
C THR A 137 0.12 9.83 2.17
N HIS A 138 -0.76 10.15 3.12
CA HIS A 138 -0.97 11.52 3.56
C HIS A 138 0.26 12.08 4.31
N SER A 139 0.96 11.25 5.09
CA SER A 139 2.20 11.65 5.76
C SER A 139 3.33 11.92 4.77
N ALA A 140 3.45 11.12 3.70
CA ALA A 140 4.44 11.35 2.66
C ALA A 140 4.18 12.67 1.91
N GLN A 141 2.92 12.94 1.57
CA GLN A 141 2.53 14.22 0.96
C GLN A 141 2.83 15.40 1.89
N ALA A 142 2.39 15.31 3.15
CA ALA A 142 2.62 16.35 4.15
C ALA A 142 4.12 16.59 4.41
N ALA A 143 4.92 15.52 4.45
CA ALA A 143 6.37 15.63 4.61
C ALA A 143 7.01 16.36 3.43
N MET A 144 6.68 16.00 2.18
CA MET A 144 7.22 16.67 1.00
C MET A 144 6.82 18.15 0.94
N GLN A 145 5.57 18.47 1.27
CA GLN A 145 5.06 19.86 1.30
C GLN A 145 5.59 20.67 2.48
N GLY A 146 5.86 20.01 3.61
CA GLY A 146 6.37 20.63 4.84
C GLY A 146 7.86 21.01 4.79
N LEU A 147 8.60 20.54 3.79
CA LEU A 147 9.98 20.98 3.59
C LEU A 147 10.05 22.45 3.18
N PRO A 148 11.10 23.20 3.58
CA PRO A 148 11.36 24.53 3.05
C PRO A 148 11.37 24.54 1.51
N GLN A 149 10.90 25.60 0.89
CA GLN A 149 10.68 25.67 -0.57
C GLN A 149 11.89 25.22 -1.39
N GLN A 150 13.11 25.62 -0.98
CA GLN A 150 14.37 25.27 -1.66
C GLN A 150 14.79 23.79 -1.47
N GLN A 151 14.08 23.06 -0.59
CA GLN A 151 14.33 21.65 -0.28
C GLN A 151 13.18 20.75 -0.75
N ARG A 152 12.11 21.33 -1.33
CA ARG A 152 10.96 20.57 -1.83
C ARG A 152 11.31 19.78 -3.06
N PRO A 153 10.84 18.53 -3.15
CA PRO A 153 10.94 17.76 -4.38
C PRO A 153 10.12 18.42 -5.51
N THR A 154 10.56 18.23 -6.74
CA THR A 154 9.83 18.67 -7.94
C THR A 154 8.68 17.74 -8.30
N GLY A 155 8.66 16.54 -7.75
CA GLY A 155 7.64 15.51 -7.92
C GLY A 155 7.99 14.29 -7.10
N TRP A 156 7.30 13.19 -7.39
CA TRP A 156 7.56 11.89 -6.78
C TRP A 156 7.30 10.77 -7.77
N ARG A 157 7.82 9.59 -7.48
CA ARG A 157 7.52 8.36 -8.20
C ARG A 157 7.22 7.22 -7.22
N ARG A 158 6.64 6.15 -7.73
CA ARG A 158 6.56 4.90 -6.98
C ARG A 158 7.79 4.05 -7.23
N VAL A 159 8.26 3.40 -6.18
CA VAL A 159 9.35 2.43 -6.24
C VAL A 159 8.78 1.08 -5.77
N LEU A 160 8.96 0.06 -6.59
CA LEU A 160 8.58 -1.30 -6.26
C LEU A 160 9.60 -1.87 -5.26
N THR A 161 9.12 -2.38 -4.14
CA THR A 161 9.98 -2.89 -3.04
C THR A 161 9.59 -4.29 -2.59
N GLY A 162 8.50 -4.85 -3.11
CA GLY A 162 8.10 -6.23 -2.93
C GLY A 162 8.76 -7.16 -3.94
N ALA A 163 8.84 -8.45 -3.64
CA ALA A 163 9.22 -9.48 -4.60
C ALA A 163 8.12 -9.65 -5.67
N GLU A 164 6.88 -9.43 -5.28
CA GLU A 164 5.70 -9.47 -6.14
C GLU A 164 4.98 -8.12 -6.07
N ASN A 165 4.59 -7.58 -7.22
CA ASN A 165 3.88 -6.31 -7.30
C ASN A 165 2.69 -6.47 -8.24
N CYS A 166 1.55 -5.85 -7.96
CA CYS A 166 0.44 -5.87 -8.90
C CYS A 166 0.74 -5.02 -10.14
N ALA A 167 0.13 -5.36 -11.27
CA ALA A 167 0.32 -4.64 -12.53
C ALA A 167 0.02 -3.14 -12.40
N MET A 168 -0.98 -2.76 -11.59
CA MET A 168 -1.28 -1.36 -11.30
C MET A 168 -0.09 -0.64 -10.64
N CYS A 169 0.57 -1.26 -9.66
CA CYS A 169 1.74 -0.70 -9.00
C CYS A 169 2.93 -0.58 -9.96
N THR A 170 3.10 -1.57 -10.84
CA THR A 170 4.17 -1.56 -11.84
C THR A 170 3.96 -0.44 -12.85
N ILE A 171 2.75 -0.30 -13.41
CA ILE A 171 2.39 0.83 -14.28
C ILE A 171 2.58 2.18 -13.56
N ALA A 172 2.11 2.29 -12.31
CA ALA A 172 2.28 3.50 -11.54
C ALA A 172 3.76 3.83 -11.23
N ALA A 173 4.64 2.83 -11.15
CA ALA A 173 6.07 3.03 -10.94
C ALA A 173 6.79 3.58 -12.17
N THR A 174 6.25 3.38 -13.37
CA THR A 174 6.83 3.93 -14.62
C THR A 174 6.60 5.42 -14.79
N GLN A 175 5.85 6.06 -13.89
CA GLN A 175 5.40 7.44 -14.05
C GLN A 175 5.95 8.34 -12.92
N ARG A 176 6.05 9.63 -13.27
CA ARG A 176 6.29 10.72 -12.35
C ARG A 176 4.98 11.44 -12.03
N TYR A 177 4.84 11.88 -10.80
CA TYR A 177 3.65 12.57 -10.29
C TYR A 177 4.01 13.90 -9.63
N HIS A 178 3.07 14.84 -9.62
CA HIS A 178 3.17 16.04 -8.81
C HIS A 178 2.95 15.75 -7.34
N VAL A 179 3.54 16.54 -6.45
CA VAL A 179 3.39 16.32 -5.00
C VAL A 179 1.94 16.37 -4.54
N ALA A 180 1.11 17.19 -5.18
CA ALA A 180 -0.31 17.31 -4.87
C ALA A 180 -1.16 16.08 -5.26
N ASP A 181 -0.66 15.24 -6.17
CA ASP A 181 -1.41 14.12 -6.76
C ASP A 181 -1.17 12.78 -6.03
N LEU A 182 -0.62 12.83 -4.81
CA LEU A 182 -0.31 11.62 -4.07
C LEU A 182 -1.59 10.97 -3.51
N SER A 183 -1.98 9.86 -4.11
CA SER A 183 -3.13 9.07 -3.71
C SER A 183 -2.74 7.62 -3.38
N PRO A 184 -3.40 6.96 -2.43
CA PRO A 184 -3.21 5.53 -2.21
C PRO A 184 -3.70 4.74 -3.42
N LEU A 185 -3.03 3.63 -3.79
CA LEU A 185 -3.50 2.75 -4.86
C LEU A 185 -4.56 1.78 -4.34
N HIS A 186 -4.18 0.92 -3.42
CA HIS A 186 -5.07 -0.07 -2.79
C HIS A 186 -4.49 -0.53 -1.45
N PRO A 187 -5.31 -1.11 -0.56
CA PRO A 187 -4.82 -1.75 0.66
C PRO A 187 -3.79 -2.85 0.35
N GLY A 188 -2.81 -3.05 1.21
CA GLY A 188 -1.79 -4.08 1.05
C GLY A 188 -0.71 -3.77 0.00
N CYS A 189 -0.73 -2.60 -0.64
CA CYS A 189 0.28 -2.20 -1.62
C CYS A 189 1.68 -2.06 -1.02
N ASP A 190 2.67 -2.73 -1.63
CA ASP A 190 4.06 -2.72 -1.17
C ASP A 190 4.91 -1.59 -1.77
N CYS A 191 4.44 -0.92 -2.82
CA CYS A 191 5.18 0.16 -3.45
C CYS A 191 5.43 1.34 -2.49
N GLN A 192 6.56 2.01 -2.66
CA GLN A 192 6.97 3.16 -1.87
C GLN A 192 6.90 4.44 -2.70
N VAL A 193 6.63 5.55 -2.04
CA VAL A 193 6.79 6.90 -2.62
C VAL A 193 8.24 7.31 -2.49
N MET A 194 8.84 7.78 -3.56
CA MET A 194 10.18 8.34 -3.58
C MET A 194 10.14 9.76 -4.12
N PRO A 195 10.52 10.77 -3.34
CA PRO A 195 10.67 12.14 -3.83
C PRO A 195 11.67 12.22 -4.98
N ILE A 196 11.37 13.06 -5.98
CA ILE A 196 12.25 13.33 -7.12
C ILE A 196 12.70 14.79 -7.07
N TYR A 197 13.98 15.00 -7.29
CA TYR A 197 14.64 16.30 -7.38
C TYR A 197 15.19 16.53 -8.78
N GLY A 198 15.37 17.80 -9.15
CA GLY A 198 15.88 18.18 -10.48
C GLY A 198 14.77 18.60 -11.45
N PRO A 199 15.13 18.89 -12.72
CA PRO A 199 14.18 19.40 -13.70
C PRO A 199 13.07 18.41 -14.02
N ILE A 200 11.89 18.95 -14.34
CA ILE A 200 10.74 18.16 -14.79
C ILE A 200 10.88 17.98 -16.29
N HIS A 201 11.05 16.74 -16.73
CA HIS A 201 11.00 16.37 -18.14
C HIS A 201 9.68 15.63 -18.44
N ASP A 202 9.75 14.37 -18.79
CA ASP A 202 8.56 13.60 -19.17
C ASP A 202 7.78 13.03 -17.96
N ARG A 203 6.48 12.84 -18.14
CA ARG A 203 5.62 12.16 -17.16
C ARG A 203 5.99 10.68 -17.03
N VAL A 204 6.24 10.02 -18.15
CA VAL A 204 6.65 8.61 -18.21
C VAL A 204 8.17 8.55 -18.13
N ILE A 205 8.69 7.91 -17.08
CA ILE A 205 10.12 7.79 -16.81
C ILE A 205 10.69 6.43 -17.22
N GLU A 206 9.83 5.43 -17.41
CA GLU A 206 10.20 4.08 -17.84
C GLU A 206 9.25 3.59 -18.96
N PRO A 207 9.32 4.16 -20.18
CA PRO A 207 8.36 3.88 -21.25
C PRO A 207 8.41 2.42 -21.72
N GLN A 208 9.59 1.79 -21.73
CA GLN A 208 9.74 0.39 -22.12
C GLN A 208 9.03 -0.55 -21.15
N LEU A 209 9.22 -0.36 -19.85
CA LEU A 209 8.53 -1.14 -18.82
C LEU A 209 7.01 -0.94 -18.90
N LEU A 210 6.55 0.29 -19.15
CA LEU A 210 5.13 0.59 -19.33
C LEU A 210 4.52 -0.22 -20.49
N GLU A 211 5.16 -0.24 -21.63
CA GLU A 211 4.69 -0.99 -22.80
C GLU A 211 4.73 -2.51 -22.56
N GLN A 212 5.78 -3.03 -21.93
CA GLN A 212 5.87 -4.44 -21.56
C GLN A 212 4.71 -4.87 -20.65
N VAL A 213 4.40 -4.07 -19.62
CA VAL A 213 3.29 -4.39 -18.70
C VAL A 213 1.95 -4.37 -19.44
N HIS A 214 1.71 -3.38 -20.30
CA HIS A 214 0.47 -3.33 -21.10
C HIS A 214 0.36 -4.52 -22.06
N ALA A 215 1.46 -4.90 -22.72
CA ALA A 215 1.49 -6.06 -23.60
C ALA A 215 1.18 -7.35 -22.83
N ALA A 216 1.84 -7.57 -21.70
CA ALA A 216 1.64 -8.76 -20.87
C ALA A 216 0.22 -8.81 -20.25
N VAL A 217 -0.37 -7.68 -19.87
CA VAL A 217 -1.78 -7.64 -19.43
C VAL A 217 -2.70 -8.04 -20.58
N LYS A 218 -2.45 -7.56 -21.79
CA LYS A 218 -3.23 -7.93 -22.98
C LYS A 218 -3.16 -9.43 -23.25
N ASP A 219 -1.96 -10.01 -23.21
CA ASP A 219 -1.77 -11.45 -23.43
C ASP A 219 -2.49 -12.28 -22.36
N LEU A 220 -2.42 -11.85 -21.10
CA LEU A 220 -3.01 -12.56 -19.98
C LEU A 220 -4.55 -12.45 -19.94
N THR A 221 -5.12 -11.32 -20.36
CA THR A 221 -6.54 -11.00 -20.19
C THR A 221 -7.32 -10.89 -21.49
N GLY A 222 -6.66 -10.87 -22.62
CA GLY A 222 -7.24 -10.61 -23.95
C GLY A 222 -7.60 -9.14 -24.20
N THR A 223 -7.47 -8.28 -23.21
CA THR A 223 -7.81 -6.85 -23.31
C THR A 223 -6.75 -5.97 -22.67
N VAL A 224 -6.58 -4.76 -23.21
CA VAL A 224 -5.75 -3.73 -22.58
C VAL A 224 -6.57 -2.44 -22.49
N ASP A 225 -6.60 -1.87 -21.30
CA ASP A 225 -7.08 -0.51 -21.08
C ASP A 225 -5.94 0.30 -20.47
N ARG A 226 -5.36 1.18 -21.27
CA ARG A 226 -4.25 2.04 -20.84
C ARG A 226 -4.64 3.00 -19.70
N GLY A 227 -5.93 3.15 -19.42
CA GLY A 227 -6.46 3.84 -18.25
C GLY A 227 -6.48 2.98 -16.97
N GLY A 228 -6.11 1.69 -17.04
CA GLY A 228 -6.04 0.77 -15.90
C GLY A 228 -7.40 0.33 -15.35
N ARG A 229 -8.47 0.42 -16.16
CA ARG A 229 -9.85 0.08 -15.75
C ARG A 229 -10.28 -1.31 -16.20
N ALA A 230 -9.74 -1.80 -17.33
CA ALA A 230 -10.07 -3.11 -17.83
C ALA A 230 -9.47 -4.18 -16.93
N VAL A 231 -10.26 -5.16 -16.57
CA VAL A 231 -9.91 -6.26 -15.67
C VAL A 231 -9.17 -5.73 -14.44
N ASP A 232 -9.43 -6.20 -13.30
CA ASP A 232 -8.88 -5.64 -12.07
C ASP A 232 -7.34 -5.81 -12.01
N TYR A 233 -6.59 -4.85 -12.55
CA TYR A 233 -5.12 -4.82 -12.56
C TYR A 233 -4.48 -5.09 -11.19
N ARG A 234 -5.25 -4.93 -10.10
CA ARG A 234 -4.79 -5.26 -8.74
C ARG A 234 -4.63 -6.75 -8.51
N HIS A 235 -5.34 -7.57 -9.25
CA HIS A 235 -5.28 -9.04 -9.15
C HIS A 235 -4.25 -9.67 -10.09
N ILE A 236 -3.62 -8.88 -10.96
CA ILE A 236 -2.53 -9.32 -11.82
C ILE A 236 -1.22 -9.02 -11.10
N MET A 237 -0.50 -10.06 -10.69
CA MET A 237 0.78 -9.91 -10.00
C MET A 237 1.93 -9.84 -10.99
N THR A 238 2.88 -8.95 -10.74
CA THR A 238 4.11 -8.81 -11.52
C THR A 238 5.29 -9.25 -10.69
N GLN A 239 6.13 -10.10 -11.26
CA GLN A 239 7.45 -10.42 -10.70
C GLN A 239 8.51 -9.66 -11.52
N ILE A 240 9.28 -8.84 -10.85
CA ILE A 240 10.43 -8.18 -11.47
C ILE A 240 11.67 -8.98 -11.09
N VAL A 241 12.22 -9.70 -12.04
CA VAL A 241 13.44 -10.49 -11.83
C VAL A 241 14.64 -9.56 -12.03
N HIS A 242 15.08 -8.92 -10.96
CA HIS A 242 16.20 -7.97 -10.99
C HIS A 242 17.58 -8.61 -11.35
N HIS A 243 17.71 -9.94 -11.28
CA HIS A 243 18.98 -10.63 -11.46
C HIS A 243 19.17 -11.29 -12.83
N HIS A 244 18.14 -11.37 -13.65
CA HIS A 244 18.21 -11.95 -14.99
C HIS A 244 17.58 -10.97 -15.97
N GLY A 245 18.36 -9.97 -16.39
CA GLY A 245 17.90 -8.86 -17.24
C GLY A 245 17.25 -9.25 -18.58
N GLU A 246 17.17 -10.54 -18.88
CA GLU A 246 16.56 -11.08 -20.11
C GLU A 246 15.06 -11.27 -20.01
N LEU A 247 14.50 -11.48 -18.80
CA LEU A 247 13.07 -11.81 -18.66
C LEU A 247 12.16 -10.60 -18.37
N GLY A 248 12.74 -9.48 -17.91
CA GLY A 248 11.94 -8.29 -17.60
C GLY A 248 10.87 -8.53 -16.51
N ALA A 249 9.72 -7.89 -16.64
CA ALA A 249 8.59 -8.08 -15.75
C ALA A 249 7.77 -9.31 -16.19
N VAL A 250 7.66 -10.31 -15.32
CA VAL A 250 6.80 -11.47 -15.52
C VAL A 250 5.47 -11.23 -14.83
N LEU A 251 4.36 -11.29 -15.58
CA LEU A 251 3.00 -11.16 -15.06
C LEU A 251 2.39 -12.54 -14.81
N ALA A 252 1.80 -12.70 -13.63
CA ALA A 252 1.07 -13.89 -13.23
C ALA A 252 -0.21 -13.54 -12.47
N ARG A 253 -1.21 -14.40 -12.52
CA ARG A 253 -2.39 -14.36 -11.64
C ARG A 253 -2.12 -15.20 -10.39
N PRO A 254 -2.77 -14.93 -9.26
CA PRO A 254 -2.78 -15.85 -8.14
C PRO A 254 -3.25 -17.24 -8.59
N GLY A 255 -2.39 -18.26 -8.39
CA GLY A 255 -2.67 -19.64 -8.80
C GLY A 255 -2.19 -20.04 -10.20
N ASP A 256 -1.61 -19.13 -10.99
CA ASP A 256 -0.97 -19.50 -12.26
C ASP A 256 0.25 -20.39 -12.01
N HIS A 257 0.33 -21.48 -12.77
CA HIS A 257 1.46 -22.38 -12.81
C HIS A 257 1.97 -22.50 -14.23
N PHE A 258 3.21 -22.12 -14.47
CA PHE A 258 3.86 -22.25 -15.76
C PHE A 258 4.29 -23.71 -15.98
N THR A 259 3.38 -24.54 -16.51
CA THR A 259 3.54 -26.00 -16.59
C THR A 259 4.15 -26.47 -17.92
N GLY A 260 4.38 -25.56 -18.88
CA GLY A 260 4.96 -25.90 -20.19
C GLY A 260 5.22 -24.68 -21.05
N PRO A 261 5.85 -24.85 -22.25
CA PRO A 261 6.26 -23.73 -23.12
C PRO A 261 5.10 -22.81 -23.54
N LEU A 262 3.90 -23.33 -23.68
CA LEU A 262 2.71 -22.55 -24.04
C LEU A 262 2.16 -21.71 -22.88
N ALA A 263 2.57 -21.97 -21.65
CA ALA A 263 2.20 -21.18 -20.49
C ALA A 263 3.14 -19.97 -20.28
N ILE A 264 4.26 -19.92 -20.99
CA ILE A 264 5.23 -18.82 -20.91
C ILE A 264 4.63 -17.60 -21.62
N PRO A 265 4.61 -16.40 -20.99
CA PRO A 265 4.13 -15.19 -21.64
C PRO A 265 4.87 -14.94 -22.96
N SER A 266 4.12 -14.58 -24.01
CA SER A 266 4.69 -14.32 -25.34
C SER A 266 5.31 -12.93 -25.47
N ALA A 267 5.01 -12.03 -24.54
CA ALA A 267 5.55 -10.68 -24.53
C ALA A 267 6.95 -10.67 -23.89
N ALA A 268 7.92 -10.30 -24.67
CA ALA A 268 9.27 -9.95 -24.25
C ALA A 268 9.44 -8.42 -24.25
#